data_2f9437c6966cd47b8497aad069f7a8ae
#
_entry.id   2f9437c6966cd47b8497aad069f7a8ae
#
_cell.length_a   1.000
_cell.length_b   1.000
_cell.length_c   1.000
_cell.angle_alpha   90.00
_cell.angle_beta   90.00
_cell.angle_gamma   90.00
#
_symmetry.space_group_name_H-M   'P 1'
#
loop_
_entity.id
_entity.type
_entity.pdbx_description
1 polymer ?
#
loop_
_entity_poly.entity_id
_entity_poly.type
_entity_poly.pdbx_seq_one_letter_code
_entity_poly.pdbx_strand_id
1 'polypeptide(L)'
;MPRKLKQHEKILLKKTSFFEWETDNDHQAEKIIKRYHLKNRNEYVIYNKIAKEARELAKLVRDLEPNDPFRIRATAQLLDKLYQNGVISKTSTLENVVNNPGMSVSAIARRRLPVIMVKMKMAQSVKTATSYVKSGHVRLGPQLISDPATIVTRRMEDFITWRDGSKLRQHIADFNNVRDDFEMENC
;
A
#
# COMPACT_ATOMS: atom_id res chain seq x y z
N MET A 1 39.77 0.14 -7.48
CA MET A 1 38.43 -0.39 -7.10
C MET A 1 37.73 0.64 -6.24
N PRO A 2 36.43 0.92 -6.46
CA PRO A 2 35.71 1.85 -5.60
C PRO A 2 35.63 1.30 -4.18
N ARG A 3 35.73 2.17 -3.17
CA ARG A 3 35.62 1.75 -1.75
C ARG A 3 34.27 1.17 -1.41
N LYS A 4 34.22 0.24 -0.49
CA LYS A 4 32.95 -0.25 0.07
C LYS A 4 32.27 0.88 0.88
N LEU A 5 30.98 1.12 0.61
CA LEU A 5 30.20 2.13 1.32
C LEU A 5 30.03 1.74 2.80
N LYS A 6 30.15 2.72 3.67
CA LYS A 6 29.86 2.59 5.11
C LYS A 6 28.35 2.37 5.32
N GLN A 7 27.96 1.88 6.48
CA GLN A 7 26.55 1.52 6.76
C GLN A 7 25.61 2.72 6.66
N HIS A 8 26.01 3.89 7.18
CA HIS A 8 25.21 5.11 7.09
C HIS A 8 25.04 5.58 5.64
N GLU A 9 26.08 5.46 4.80
CA GLU A 9 26.03 5.79 3.37
C GLU A 9 25.06 4.86 2.62
N LYS A 10 25.07 3.55 2.94
CA LYS A 10 24.09 2.59 2.39
C LYS A 10 22.65 2.91 2.79
N ILE A 11 22.45 3.34 4.03
CA ILE A 11 21.13 3.75 4.53
C ILE A 11 20.67 5.02 3.83
N LEU A 12 21.58 5.98 3.61
CA LEU A 12 21.27 7.23 2.91
C LEU A 12 20.87 6.96 1.45
N LEU A 13 21.62 6.12 0.73
CA LEU A 13 21.30 5.72 -0.65
C LEU A 13 19.94 5.01 -0.77
N LYS A 14 19.49 4.30 0.26
CA LYS A 14 18.16 3.68 0.27
C LYS A 14 17.02 4.69 0.38
N LYS A 15 17.29 5.86 0.95
CA LYS A 15 16.28 6.87 1.26
C LYS A 15 16.28 8.04 0.28
N THR A 16 17.44 8.41 -0.25
CA THR A 16 17.62 9.62 -1.06
C THR A 16 18.29 9.27 -2.38
N SER A 17 17.86 9.91 -3.48
CA SER A 17 18.57 9.87 -4.76
C SER A 17 19.52 11.05 -4.82
N PHE A 18 20.81 10.80 -4.99
CA PHE A 18 21.79 11.88 -5.15
C PHE A 18 21.72 12.57 -6.52
N PHE A 19 21.06 11.95 -7.50
CA PHE A 19 20.89 12.52 -8.84
C PHE A 19 19.68 13.47 -8.94
N GLU A 20 18.69 13.30 -8.06
CA GLU A 20 17.43 14.04 -8.11
C GLU A 20 17.19 14.92 -6.87
N TRP A 21 18.20 15.08 -6.00
CA TRP A 21 18.04 15.81 -4.75
C TRP A 21 17.69 17.29 -4.97
N GLU A 22 18.17 17.90 -6.04
CA GLU A 22 17.87 19.30 -6.40
C GLU A 22 16.45 19.51 -6.91
N THR A 23 15.84 18.47 -7.55
CA THR A 23 14.49 18.55 -8.09
C THR A 23 13.41 18.28 -7.05
N ASP A 24 13.76 17.65 -5.92
CA ASP A 24 12.82 17.36 -4.81
C ASP A 24 12.96 18.42 -3.69
N ASN A 25 12.71 19.69 -4.05
CA ASN A 25 12.85 20.85 -3.15
C ASN A 25 12.05 20.69 -1.83
N ASP A 26 10.93 19.98 -1.83
CA ASP A 26 10.07 19.80 -0.68
C ASP A 26 10.31 18.51 0.10
N HIS A 27 11.26 17.69 -0.30
CA HIS A 27 11.51 16.35 0.26
C HIS A 27 10.23 15.49 0.37
N GLN A 28 9.31 15.66 -0.58
CA GLN A 28 8.01 14.98 -0.55
C GLN A 28 8.16 13.45 -0.64
N ALA A 29 9.09 12.97 -1.46
CA ALA A 29 9.38 11.55 -1.55
C ALA A 29 9.81 10.97 -0.19
N GLU A 30 10.68 11.66 0.54
CA GLU A 30 11.14 11.24 1.85
C GLU A 30 10.03 11.28 2.90
N LYS A 31 9.19 12.30 2.89
CA LYS A 31 8.00 12.40 3.77
C LYS A 31 7.06 11.21 3.55
N ILE A 32 6.81 10.83 2.30
CA ILE A 32 5.96 9.68 1.94
C ILE A 32 6.61 8.36 2.37
N ILE A 33 7.90 8.17 2.11
CA ILE A 33 8.66 6.98 2.51
C ILE A 33 8.61 6.81 4.04
N LYS A 34 8.82 7.87 4.81
CA LYS A 34 8.73 7.85 6.27
C LYS A 34 7.30 7.56 6.75
N ARG A 35 6.30 8.26 6.19
CA ARG A 35 4.89 8.15 6.60
C ARG A 35 4.33 6.74 6.42
N TYR A 36 4.59 6.11 5.28
CA TYR A 36 4.07 4.78 4.95
C TYR A 36 5.06 3.65 5.23
N HIS A 37 6.19 3.96 5.86
CA HIS A 37 7.22 3.01 6.23
C HIS A 37 7.67 2.12 5.07
N LEU A 38 7.95 2.74 3.91
CA LEU A 38 8.46 2.04 2.73
C LEU A 38 9.87 1.52 3.01
N LYS A 39 10.17 0.32 2.55
CA LYS A 39 11.47 -0.32 2.79
C LYS A 39 12.61 0.41 2.07
N ASN A 40 12.38 0.79 0.82
CA ASN A 40 13.36 1.38 -0.06
C ASN A 40 12.74 2.51 -0.89
N ARG A 41 13.60 3.42 -1.40
CA ARG A 41 13.21 4.41 -2.40
C ARG A 41 12.68 3.74 -3.69
N ASN A 42 13.18 2.55 -4.04
CA ASN A 42 12.71 1.81 -5.21
C ASN A 42 11.21 1.52 -5.17
N GLU A 43 10.64 1.21 -3.99
CA GLU A 43 9.19 1.04 -3.85
C GLU A 43 8.43 2.34 -4.18
N TYR A 44 8.96 3.49 -3.74
CA TYR A 44 8.40 4.79 -4.08
C TYR A 44 8.44 5.05 -5.58
N VAL A 45 9.58 4.77 -6.23
CA VAL A 45 9.74 4.95 -7.69
C VAL A 45 8.76 4.08 -8.47
N ILE A 46 8.58 2.81 -8.06
CA ILE A 46 7.59 1.90 -8.68
C ILE A 46 6.17 2.47 -8.54
N TYR A 47 5.78 2.92 -7.36
CA TYR A 47 4.45 3.50 -7.16
C TYR A 47 4.26 4.81 -7.93
N ASN A 48 5.32 5.62 -8.03
CA ASN A 48 5.28 6.86 -8.82
C ASN A 48 5.12 6.54 -10.32
N LYS A 49 5.82 5.51 -10.83
CA LYS A 49 5.67 5.05 -12.21
C LYS A 49 4.24 4.59 -12.49
N ILE A 50 3.67 3.73 -11.63
CA ILE A 50 2.28 3.26 -11.78
C ILE A 50 1.29 4.45 -11.74
N ALA A 51 1.48 5.38 -10.81
CA ALA A 51 0.62 6.56 -10.71
C ALA A 51 0.72 7.46 -11.95
N LYS A 52 1.92 7.59 -12.53
CA LYS A 52 2.17 8.36 -13.75
C LYS A 52 1.50 7.69 -14.95
N GLU A 53 1.70 6.40 -15.15
CA GLU A 53 1.10 5.63 -16.24
C GLU A 53 -0.44 5.66 -16.18
N ALA A 54 -1.03 5.51 -14.98
CA ALA A 54 -2.47 5.60 -14.81
C ALA A 54 -3.03 7.00 -15.16
N ARG A 55 -2.31 8.08 -14.80
CA ARG A 55 -2.69 9.46 -15.18
C ARG A 55 -2.54 9.72 -16.67
N GLU A 56 -1.47 9.20 -17.29
CA GLU A 56 -1.25 9.31 -18.73
C GLU A 56 -2.36 8.60 -19.52
N LEU A 57 -2.71 7.36 -19.10
CA LEU A 57 -3.83 6.63 -19.68
C LEU A 57 -5.16 7.41 -19.54
N ALA A 58 -5.42 7.95 -18.36
CA ALA A 58 -6.63 8.74 -18.11
C ALA A 58 -6.67 10.02 -18.99
N LYS A 59 -5.52 10.67 -19.24
CA LYS A 59 -5.42 11.81 -20.17
C LYS A 59 -5.76 11.40 -21.60
N LEU A 60 -5.16 10.32 -22.09
CA LEU A 60 -5.42 9.81 -23.44
C LEU A 60 -6.91 9.48 -23.66
N VAL A 61 -7.54 8.85 -22.67
CA VAL A 61 -8.97 8.53 -22.72
C VAL A 61 -9.83 9.80 -22.64
N ARG A 62 -9.42 10.80 -21.85
CA ARG A 62 -10.12 12.09 -21.76
C ARG A 62 -10.12 12.85 -23.07
N ASP A 63 -9.01 12.81 -23.81
CA ASP A 63 -8.80 13.59 -25.03
C ASP A 63 -9.55 13.01 -26.25
N LEU A 64 -10.21 11.83 -26.12
CA LEU A 64 -11.11 11.25 -27.11
C LEU A 64 -12.47 11.98 -27.13
N GLU A 65 -13.23 11.83 -28.22
CA GLU A 65 -14.57 12.41 -28.36
C GLU A 65 -15.53 11.93 -27.26
N PRO A 66 -16.37 12.82 -26.68
CA PRO A 66 -17.25 12.47 -25.55
C PRO A 66 -18.23 11.33 -25.84
N ASN A 67 -18.72 11.22 -27.06
CA ASN A 67 -19.73 10.25 -27.48
C ASN A 67 -19.14 8.95 -28.06
N ASP A 68 -17.81 8.83 -28.11
CA ASP A 68 -17.16 7.62 -28.60
C ASP A 68 -17.47 6.42 -27.68
N PRO A 69 -18.06 5.33 -28.22
CA PRO A 69 -18.37 4.13 -27.45
C PRO A 69 -17.10 3.47 -26.87
N PHE A 70 -15.95 3.67 -27.49
CA PHE A 70 -14.67 3.21 -26.96
C PHE A 70 -14.29 4.00 -25.69
N ARG A 71 -14.40 5.34 -25.74
CA ARG A 71 -14.14 6.20 -24.57
C ARG A 71 -14.98 5.81 -23.38
N ILE A 72 -16.28 5.61 -23.58
CA ILE A 72 -17.23 5.26 -22.51
C ILE A 72 -16.81 3.94 -21.85
N ARG A 73 -16.53 2.91 -22.64
CA ARG A 73 -16.09 1.59 -22.13
C ARG A 73 -14.75 1.66 -21.43
N ALA A 74 -13.76 2.31 -22.03
CA ALA A 74 -12.41 2.46 -21.46
C ALA A 74 -12.44 3.24 -20.14
N THR A 75 -13.23 4.32 -20.06
CA THR A 75 -13.43 5.09 -18.83
C THR A 75 -14.04 4.22 -17.73
N ALA A 76 -15.12 3.49 -18.03
CA ALA A 76 -15.78 2.64 -17.07
C ALA A 76 -14.82 1.55 -16.54
N GLN A 77 -14.10 0.87 -17.42
CA GLN A 77 -13.13 -0.17 -17.05
C GLN A 77 -11.99 0.38 -16.20
N LEU A 78 -11.42 1.53 -16.56
CA LEU A 78 -10.34 2.17 -15.81
C LEU A 78 -10.80 2.57 -14.41
N LEU A 79 -11.93 3.26 -14.30
CA LEU A 79 -12.47 3.70 -13.02
C LEU A 79 -12.86 2.51 -12.13
N ASP A 80 -13.49 1.47 -12.69
CA ASP A 80 -13.84 0.26 -11.93
C ASP A 80 -12.59 -0.44 -11.41
N LYS A 81 -11.57 -0.62 -12.22
CA LYS A 81 -10.30 -1.24 -11.81
C LYS A 81 -9.59 -0.45 -10.71
N LEU A 82 -9.53 0.86 -10.82
CA LEU A 82 -8.95 1.73 -9.79
C LEU A 82 -9.79 1.72 -8.50
N TYR A 83 -11.11 1.63 -8.63
CA TYR A 83 -12.02 1.49 -7.49
C TYR A 83 -11.85 0.14 -6.80
N GLN A 84 -11.78 -0.97 -7.54
CA GLN A 84 -11.56 -2.31 -6.98
C GLN A 84 -10.22 -2.38 -6.23
N ASN A 85 -9.17 -1.75 -6.76
CA ASN A 85 -7.90 -1.61 -6.08
C ASN A 85 -7.96 -0.66 -4.87
N GLY A 86 -9.08 0.06 -4.68
CA GLY A 86 -9.31 0.95 -3.56
C GLY A 86 -8.50 2.25 -3.60
N VAL A 87 -7.94 2.59 -4.74
CA VAL A 87 -7.15 3.82 -4.93
C VAL A 87 -8.03 5.05 -4.99
N ILE A 88 -9.21 4.93 -5.64
CA ILE A 88 -10.19 6.00 -5.81
C ILE A 88 -11.53 5.66 -5.13
N SER A 89 -12.39 6.66 -4.93
CA SER A 89 -13.77 6.48 -4.47
C SER A 89 -14.71 6.11 -5.63
N LYS A 90 -15.89 5.58 -5.32
CA LYS A 90 -16.90 5.23 -6.33
C LYS A 90 -17.41 6.43 -7.12
N THR A 91 -17.43 7.60 -6.51
CA THR A 91 -17.89 8.86 -7.10
C THR A 91 -16.83 9.60 -7.89
N SER A 92 -15.62 9.03 -8.02
CA SER A 92 -14.53 9.69 -8.75
C SER A 92 -14.77 9.70 -10.25
N THR A 93 -14.49 10.84 -10.86
CA THR A 93 -14.54 11.03 -12.31
C THR A 93 -13.15 10.85 -12.93
N LEU A 94 -13.10 10.73 -14.26
CA LEU A 94 -11.84 10.67 -15.00
C LEU A 94 -10.95 11.90 -14.74
N GLU A 95 -11.54 13.08 -14.61
CA GLU A 95 -10.84 14.32 -14.28
C GLU A 95 -10.14 14.27 -12.91
N ASN A 96 -10.77 13.63 -11.93
CA ASN A 96 -10.17 13.44 -10.61
C ASN A 96 -8.93 12.54 -10.66
N VAL A 97 -8.86 11.61 -11.61
CA VAL A 97 -7.67 10.76 -11.82
C VAL A 97 -6.55 11.54 -12.49
N VAL A 98 -6.88 12.40 -13.48
CA VAL A 98 -5.91 13.22 -14.20
C VAL A 98 -5.31 14.30 -13.30
N ASN A 99 -6.17 14.99 -12.53
CA ASN A 99 -5.77 16.11 -11.68
C ASN A 99 -5.18 15.61 -10.35
N ASN A 100 -4.05 16.18 -9.91
CA ASN A 100 -3.55 15.97 -8.56
C ASN A 100 -4.56 16.55 -7.53
N PRO A 101 -4.87 15.82 -6.45
CA PRO A 101 -4.18 14.68 -5.85
C PRO A 101 -4.81 13.29 -6.10
N GLY A 102 -5.73 13.15 -7.06
CA GLY A 102 -6.51 11.91 -7.26
C GLY A 102 -5.67 10.65 -7.36
N MET A 103 -4.75 10.59 -8.31
CA MET A 103 -3.85 9.47 -8.49
C MET A 103 -2.42 9.83 -8.09
N SER A 104 -2.06 9.56 -6.85
CA SER A 104 -0.74 9.86 -6.29
C SER A 104 -0.08 8.62 -5.68
N VAL A 105 1.23 8.69 -5.42
CA VAL A 105 1.95 7.65 -4.70
C VAL A 105 1.31 7.35 -3.34
N SER A 106 0.83 8.38 -2.65
CA SER A 106 0.13 8.24 -1.37
C SER A 106 -1.18 7.45 -1.50
N ALA A 107 -1.90 7.58 -2.63
CA ALA A 107 -3.14 6.84 -2.86
C ALA A 107 -2.86 5.33 -2.98
N ILE A 108 -1.79 4.95 -3.68
CA ILE A 108 -1.35 3.56 -3.79
C ILE A 108 -0.78 3.06 -2.45
N ALA A 109 0.08 3.85 -1.80
CA ALA A 109 0.71 3.46 -0.53
C ALA A 109 -0.31 3.21 0.60
N ARG A 110 -1.47 3.90 0.59
CA ARG A 110 -2.58 3.64 1.53
C ARG A 110 -3.20 2.25 1.36
N ARG A 111 -2.99 1.60 0.23
CA ARG A 111 -3.50 0.25 -0.06
C ARG A 111 -2.54 -0.87 0.34
N ARG A 112 -1.39 -0.53 0.92
CA ARG A 112 -0.46 -1.53 1.46
C ARG A 112 -1.05 -2.22 2.69
N LEU A 113 -0.76 -3.50 2.83
CA LEU A 113 -1.26 -4.32 3.94
C LEU A 113 -1.04 -3.70 5.32
N PRO A 114 0.17 -3.20 5.70
CA PRO A 114 0.38 -2.58 7.01
C PRO A 114 -0.49 -1.33 7.25
N VAL A 115 -0.78 -0.56 6.20
CA VAL A 115 -1.61 0.65 6.33
C VAL A 115 -3.08 0.27 6.54
N ILE A 116 -3.56 -0.75 5.84
CA ILE A 116 -4.92 -1.27 6.02
C ILE A 116 -5.08 -1.88 7.42
N MET A 117 -4.10 -2.62 7.93
CA MET A 117 -4.11 -3.15 9.30
C MET A 117 -4.27 -2.04 10.36
N VAL A 118 -3.58 -0.91 10.19
CA VAL A 118 -3.77 0.25 11.09
C VAL A 118 -5.17 0.84 10.94
N LYS A 119 -5.70 0.94 9.73
CA LYS A 119 -7.08 1.39 9.47
C LYS A 119 -8.11 0.48 10.14
N MET A 120 -7.88 -0.82 10.12
CA MET A 120 -8.72 -1.85 10.77
C MET A 120 -8.48 -1.97 12.28
N LYS A 121 -7.63 -1.12 12.86
CA LYS A 121 -7.26 -1.12 14.29
C LYS A 121 -6.56 -2.42 14.78
N MET A 122 -6.01 -3.20 13.87
CA MET A 122 -5.20 -4.38 14.21
C MET A 122 -3.81 -4.00 14.76
N ALA A 123 -3.32 -2.80 14.45
CA ALA A 123 -2.04 -2.30 14.94
C ALA A 123 -2.11 -0.80 15.23
N GLN A 124 -1.31 -0.31 16.18
CA GLN A 124 -1.28 1.10 16.57
C GLN A 124 -0.53 1.98 15.56
N SER A 125 0.48 1.42 14.91
CA SER A 125 1.32 2.16 13.96
C SER A 125 1.68 1.33 12.74
N VAL A 126 1.98 2.01 11.62
CA VAL A 126 2.42 1.34 10.38
C VAL A 126 3.73 0.58 10.60
N LYS A 127 4.62 1.07 11.46
CA LYS A 127 5.88 0.41 11.82
C LYS A 127 5.61 -0.92 12.52
N THR A 128 4.73 -0.93 13.51
CA THR A 128 4.34 -2.14 14.25
C THR A 128 3.63 -3.14 13.32
N ALA A 129 2.68 -2.67 12.50
CA ALA A 129 2.02 -3.50 11.49
C ALA A 129 3.02 -4.15 10.53
N THR A 130 4.02 -3.38 10.06
CA THR A 130 5.07 -3.91 9.20
C THR A 130 5.89 -5.01 9.89
N SER A 131 6.15 -4.87 11.19
CA SER A 131 6.82 -5.91 11.98
C SER A 131 5.97 -7.17 12.06
N TYR A 132 4.68 -7.06 12.36
CA TYR A 132 3.76 -8.20 12.44
C TYR A 132 3.65 -8.97 11.12
N VAL A 133 3.57 -8.25 9.98
CA VAL A 133 3.57 -8.89 8.66
C VAL A 133 4.88 -9.64 8.41
N LYS A 134 6.04 -9.01 8.66
CA LYS A 134 7.35 -9.65 8.46
C LYS A 134 7.56 -10.88 9.34
N SER A 135 7.00 -10.88 10.56
CA SER A 135 7.06 -12.01 11.49
C SER A 135 6.04 -13.11 11.17
N GLY A 136 5.24 -12.96 10.09
CA GLY A 136 4.29 -13.98 9.66
C GLY A 136 3.09 -14.17 10.57
N HIS A 137 2.66 -13.12 11.29
CA HIS A 137 1.48 -13.19 12.16
C HIS A 137 0.17 -12.90 11.41
N VAL A 138 0.22 -12.47 10.16
CA VAL A 138 -0.93 -12.02 9.37
C VAL A 138 -1.18 -12.95 8.20
N ARG A 139 -2.46 -13.27 7.96
CA ARG A 139 -2.91 -14.00 6.78
C ARG A 139 -3.96 -13.21 6.02
N LEU A 140 -4.05 -13.46 4.73
CA LEU A 140 -5.06 -12.94 3.83
C LEU A 140 -5.87 -14.13 3.29
N GLY A 141 -7.05 -14.36 3.86
CA GLY A 141 -7.75 -15.61 3.66
C GLY A 141 -6.92 -16.81 4.09
N PRO A 142 -6.70 -17.82 3.24
CA PRO A 142 -5.89 -19.00 3.58
C PRO A 142 -4.37 -18.75 3.49
N GLN A 143 -3.94 -17.68 2.80
CA GLN A 143 -2.53 -17.44 2.50
C GLN A 143 -1.84 -16.62 3.58
N LEU A 144 -0.69 -17.12 4.08
CA LEU A 144 0.20 -16.38 4.95
C LEU A 144 0.98 -15.34 4.15
N ILE A 145 1.01 -14.09 4.63
CA ILE A 145 1.73 -13.00 3.98
C ILE A 145 2.85 -12.50 4.86
N SER A 146 4.07 -12.50 4.29
CA SER A 146 5.28 -11.95 4.93
C SER A 146 5.79 -10.68 4.28
N ASP A 147 5.27 -10.33 3.09
CA ASP A 147 5.69 -9.11 2.39
C ASP A 147 4.79 -7.92 2.73
N PRO A 148 5.32 -6.88 3.39
CA PRO A 148 4.57 -5.66 3.69
C PRO A 148 4.26 -4.79 2.46
N ALA A 149 4.88 -5.07 1.29
CA ALA A 149 4.59 -4.35 0.05
C ALA A 149 3.29 -4.81 -0.62
N THR A 150 2.67 -5.89 -0.15
CA THR A 150 1.41 -6.43 -0.67
C THR A 150 0.32 -5.36 -0.70
N ILE A 151 -0.29 -5.16 -1.87
CA ILE A 151 -1.40 -4.23 -2.08
C ILE A 151 -2.72 -5.00 -1.90
N VAL A 152 -3.56 -4.49 -1.03
CA VAL A 152 -4.86 -5.09 -0.67
C VAL A 152 -5.96 -4.43 -1.47
N THR A 153 -6.72 -5.22 -2.25
CA THR A 153 -7.94 -4.76 -2.93
C THR A 153 -9.08 -4.60 -1.94
N ARG A 154 -10.15 -3.90 -2.33
CA ARG A 154 -11.34 -3.74 -1.47
C ARG A 154 -11.95 -5.08 -1.06
N ARG A 155 -12.00 -6.04 -1.99
CA ARG A 155 -12.55 -7.38 -1.73
C ARG A 155 -11.70 -8.20 -0.76
N MET A 156 -10.42 -7.88 -0.65
CA MET A 156 -9.48 -8.56 0.24
C MET A 156 -9.46 -7.98 1.65
N GLU A 157 -9.99 -6.78 1.88
CA GLU A 157 -9.96 -6.14 3.19
C GLU A 157 -10.58 -7.04 4.27
N ASP A 158 -11.74 -7.63 3.99
CA ASP A 158 -12.49 -8.44 4.95
C ASP A 158 -11.82 -9.79 5.29
N PHE A 159 -10.85 -10.21 4.46
CA PHE A 159 -10.13 -11.47 4.65
C PHE A 159 -8.80 -11.31 5.41
N ILE A 160 -8.47 -10.10 5.85
CA ILE A 160 -7.26 -9.87 6.64
C ILE A 160 -7.52 -10.32 8.07
N THR A 161 -6.82 -11.37 8.49
CA THR A 161 -6.97 -11.93 9.84
C THR A 161 -5.59 -12.30 10.42
N TRP A 162 -5.58 -12.54 11.75
CA TRP A 162 -4.40 -13.10 12.40
C TRP A 162 -4.24 -14.56 11.99
N ARG A 163 -2.98 -14.99 11.88
CA ARG A 163 -2.66 -16.42 11.69
C ARG A 163 -3.18 -17.23 12.88
N ASP A 164 -3.72 -18.41 12.61
CA ASP A 164 -4.16 -19.35 13.62
C ASP A 164 -3.06 -19.75 14.60
N GLY A 165 -2.50 -20.09 15.22
CA GLY A 165 -1.31 -20.34 16.04
C GLY A 165 -0.43 -19.11 16.30
N SER A 166 -0.90 -17.88 16.05
CA SER A 166 -0.17 -16.65 16.39
C SER A 166 -0.35 -16.33 17.88
N LYS A 167 0.77 -16.13 18.58
CA LYS A 167 0.74 -15.66 19.99
C LYS A 167 0.00 -14.33 20.16
N LEU A 168 -0.02 -13.49 19.13
CA LEU A 168 -0.79 -12.24 19.14
C LEU A 168 -2.30 -12.51 19.12
N ARG A 169 -2.75 -13.48 18.32
CA ARG A 169 -4.16 -13.88 18.31
C ARG A 169 -4.58 -14.43 19.67
N GLN A 170 -3.76 -15.30 20.26
CA GLN A 170 -4.01 -15.86 21.58
C GLN A 170 -4.11 -14.76 22.64
N HIS A 171 -3.13 -13.84 22.68
CA HIS A 171 -3.13 -12.74 23.62
C HIS A 171 -4.36 -11.82 23.49
N ILE A 172 -4.81 -11.55 22.26
CA ILE A 172 -6.03 -10.75 22.00
C ILE A 172 -7.27 -11.51 22.46
N ALA A 173 -7.34 -12.83 22.21
CA ALA A 173 -8.44 -13.67 22.64
C ALA A 173 -8.51 -13.76 24.17
N ASP A 174 -7.37 -13.92 24.84
CA ASP A 174 -7.26 -13.91 26.31
C ASP A 174 -7.72 -12.56 26.89
N PHE A 175 -7.28 -11.44 26.31
CA PHE A 175 -7.68 -10.10 26.76
C PHE A 175 -9.18 -9.84 26.59
N ASN A 176 -9.79 -10.37 25.54
CA ASN A 176 -11.22 -10.23 25.27
C ASN A 176 -12.08 -11.30 25.95
N ASN A 177 -11.50 -12.24 26.68
CA ASN A 177 -12.16 -13.41 27.29
C ASN A 177 -12.99 -14.23 26.27
N VAL A 178 -12.47 -14.37 25.06
CA VAL A 178 -13.12 -15.10 23.94
C VAL A 178 -12.34 -16.38 23.59
N ARG A 179 -11.34 -16.76 24.40
CA ARG A 179 -10.57 -17.96 24.15
C ARG A 179 -11.42 -19.20 24.48
N ASP A 180 -11.47 -20.15 23.53
CA ASP A 180 -12.19 -21.40 23.68
C ASP A 180 -11.40 -22.38 24.59
N ASP A 181 -12.09 -23.14 25.43
CA ASP A 181 -11.48 -24.14 26.34
C ASP A 181 -10.67 -25.17 25.55
N PHE A 182 -11.14 -25.57 24.38
CA PHE A 182 -10.42 -26.49 23.49
C PHE A 182 -9.08 -25.93 23.00
N GLU A 183 -8.98 -24.63 22.77
CA GLU A 183 -7.72 -23.97 22.40
C GLU A 183 -6.75 -23.85 23.58
N MET A 184 -7.25 -23.89 24.83
CA MET A 184 -6.41 -23.86 26.06
C MET A 184 -5.75 -25.20 26.32
N GLU A 185 -6.41 -26.32 26.03
CA GLU A 185 -5.89 -27.68 26.27
C GLU A 185 -4.79 -28.09 25.27
N ASN A 186 -4.72 -27.46 24.08
CA ASN A 186 -3.79 -27.81 23.00
C ASN A 186 -2.56 -26.88 22.90
N CYS A 187 -2.25 -26.07 23.89
CA CYS A 187 -1.05 -25.24 23.99
C CYS A 187 0.03 -25.86 24.93
#